data_6c7f5fa7552f0cfb5dc37c5aa93381a8
#
_entry.id   6c7f5fa7552f0cfb5dc37c5aa93381a8
#
_cell.length_a   1.000
_cell.length_b   1.000
_cell.length_c   1.000
_cell.angle_alpha   90.00
_cell.angle_beta   90.00
_cell.angle_gamma   90.00
#
_symmetry.space_group_name_H-M   'P 1'
#
loop_
_entity.id
_entity.type
_entity.pdbx_description
1 polymer ?
#
loop_
_entity_poly.entity_id
_entity_poly.type
_entity_poly.pdbx_seq_one_letter_code
_entity_poly.pdbx_strand_id
1 'polypeptide(L)'
;PFKDDHIDFTALEQLIDFQFAAQTECILVCGTTGESATLSHDEHKQLIKHATQYVKSKRGSNQYPLLMAGTGSNSTKEALELTESAKEAGADCSLLISPYYNKPTQDGLLYHFRTIAQNVDIPQIVYNIQGRTGVNITADTMVQLSHEKNIVGVKEASGNINQVSEIARRSAEGFMVWAGDDALTLPILSVG
;
A
#
# COMPACT_ATOMS: atom_id res chain seq x y z
N PRO A 1 -12.41 9.36 8.20
CA PRO A 1 -13.23 10.04 9.22
C PRO A 1 -14.58 9.35 9.37
N PHE A 2 -15.14 9.37 10.59
CA PHE A 2 -16.43 8.78 10.94
C PHE A 2 -17.32 9.83 11.62
N LYS A 3 -18.62 9.69 11.41
CA LYS A 3 -19.66 10.46 12.08
C LYS A 3 -20.85 9.55 12.35
N ASP A 4 -21.28 9.47 13.59
CA ASP A 4 -22.42 8.64 14.02
C ASP A 4 -22.29 7.18 13.53
N ASP A 5 -21.11 6.57 13.74
CA ASP A 5 -20.72 5.21 13.33
C ASP A 5 -20.73 4.95 11.81
N HIS A 6 -20.80 5.99 10.98
CA HIS A 6 -20.71 5.88 9.52
C HIS A 6 -19.52 6.65 8.96
N ILE A 7 -19.04 6.26 7.77
CA ILE A 7 -18.00 7.00 7.07
C ILE A 7 -18.52 8.40 6.73
N ASP A 8 -17.79 9.44 7.17
CA ASP A 8 -18.05 10.82 6.79
C ASP A 8 -17.33 11.14 5.47
N PHE A 9 -18.01 10.91 4.35
CA PHE A 9 -17.45 11.18 3.03
C PHE A 9 -17.19 12.67 2.79
N THR A 10 -17.98 13.57 3.39
CA THR A 10 -17.75 15.01 3.28
C THR A 10 -16.43 15.41 3.96
N ALA A 11 -16.18 14.91 5.15
CA ALA A 11 -14.90 15.14 5.83
C ALA A 11 -13.73 14.45 5.09
N LEU A 12 -13.95 13.29 4.48
CA LEU A 12 -12.94 12.63 3.63
C LEU A 12 -12.57 13.50 2.43
N GLU A 13 -13.54 14.06 1.74
CA GLU A 13 -13.32 14.98 0.61
C GLU A 13 -12.51 16.22 1.03
N GLN A 14 -12.82 16.81 2.18
CA GLN A 14 -12.06 17.94 2.74
C GLN A 14 -10.60 17.57 3.04
N LEU A 15 -10.35 16.36 3.57
CA LEU A 15 -8.99 15.86 3.79
C LEU A 15 -8.24 15.64 2.47
N ILE A 16 -8.93 15.14 1.44
CA ILE A 16 -8.35 15.00 0.11
C ILE A 16 -8.05 16.38 -0.48
N ASP A 17 -8.95 17.35 -0.36
CA ASP A 17 -8.72 18.73 -0.82
C ASP A 17 -7.51 19.39 -0.11
N PHE A 18 -7.35 19.12 1.17
CA PHE A 18 -6.16 19.56 1.92
C PHE A 18 -4.87 18.99 1.32
N GLN A 19 -4.87 17.70 0.95
CA GLN A 19 -3.72 17.06 0.30
C GLN A 19 -3.46 17.64 -1.11
N PHE A 20 -4.49 17.96 -1.87
CA PHE A 20 -4.35 18.66 -3.16
C PHE A 20 -3.69 20.02 -2.97
N ALA A 21 -4.13 20.81 -1.99
CA ALA A 21 -3.55 22.12 -1.68
C ALA A 21 -2.07 22.00 -1.24
N ALA A 22 -1.71 20.92 -0.56
CA ALA A 22 -0.34 20.62 -0.13
C ALA A 22 0.54 20.04 -1.27
N GLN A 23 0.00 19.85 -2.45
CA GLN A 23 0.70 19.24 -3.61
C GLN A 23 1.23 17.83 -3.31
N THR A 24 0.51 17.06 -2.51
CA THR A 24 0.84 15.66 -2.20
C THR A 24 0.83 14.84 -3.48
N GLU A 25 1.88 14.08 -3.73
CA GLU A 25 2.02 13.30 -4.97
C GLU A 25 1.17 12.02 -4.98
N CYS A 26 0.90 11.43 -3.81
CA CYS A 26 0.11 10.21 -3.69
C CYS A 26 -0.71 10.21 -2.38
N ILE A 27 -2.01 9.95 -2.49
CA ILE A 27 -2.93 9.84 -1.36
C ILE A 27 -3.26 8.37 -1.13
N LEU A 28 -2.90 7.87 0.05
CA LEU A 28 -3.25 6.51 0.47
C LEU A 28 -4.54 6.52 1.27
N VAL A 29 -5.54 5.78 0.81
CA VAL A 29 -6.76 5.48 1.58
C VAL A 29 -6.74 4.04 2.08
N CYS A 30 -7.47 3.76 3.16
CA CYS A 30 -7.49 2.44 3.81
C CYS A 30 -6.09 1.92 4.22
N GLY A 31 -5.18 2.83 4.58
CA GLY A 31 -3.95 2.48 5.28
C GLY A 31 -4.18 2.30 6.77
N THR A 32 -3.13 2.02 7.54
CA THR A 32 -3.21 1.87 9.01
C THR A 32 -3.74 3.13 9.69
N THR A 33 -3.21 4.30 9.32
CA THR A 33 -3.66 5.61 9.83
C THR A 33 -5.12 5.91 9.43
N GLY A 34 -5.56 5.39 8.28
CA GLY A 34 -6.94 5.48 7.80
C GLY A 34 -7.88 4.45 8.43
N GLU A 35 -7.46 3.76 9.51
CA GLU A 35 -8.27 2.85 10.30
C GLU A 35 -8.91 1.70 9.50
N SER A 36 -8.20 1.19 8.46
CA SER A 36 -8.72 0.10 7.61
C SER A 36 -9.19 -1.13 8.38
N ALA A 37 -8.57 -1.42 9.52
CA ALA A 37 -8.91 -2.56 10.36
C ALA A 37 -10.28 -2.45 11.06
N THR A 38 -10.88 -1.26 11.11
CA THR A 38 -12.20 -1.02 11.73
C THR A 38 -13.33 -0.96 10.71
N LEU A 39 -13.00 -0.98 9.41
CA LEU A 39 -13.98 -0.99 8.33
C LEU A 39 -14.50 -2.41 8.08
N SER A 40 -15.79 -2.54 7.84
CA SER A 40 -16.33 -3.72 7.18
C SER A 40 -15.83 -3.80 5.73
N HIS A 41 -15.91 -4.98 5.10
CA HIS A 41 -15.48 -5.16 3.71
C HIS A 41 -16.22 -4.24 2.74
N ASP A 42 -17.51 -4.02 2.97
CA ASP A 42 -18.32 -3.16 2.13
C ASP A 42 -17.93 -1.68 2.29
N GLU A 43 -17.71 -1.22 3.52
CA GLU A 43 -17.22 0.14 3.80
C GLU A 43 -15.84 0.36 3.19
N HIS A 44 -14.94 -0.63 3.28
CA HIS A 44 -13.62 -0.58 2.69
C HIS A 44 -13.69 -0.35 1.17
N LYS A 45 -14.49 -1.17 0.47
CA LYS A 45 -14.70 -1.02 -0.98
C LYS A 45 -15.38 0.30 -1.34
N GLN A 46 -16.39 0.72 -0.58
CA GLN A 46 -17.09 1.99 -0.79
C GLN A 46 -16.15 3.19 -0.62
N LEU A 47 -15.30 3.18 0.42
CA LEU A 47 -14.33 4.25 0.68
C LEU A 47 -13.31 4.36 -0.45
N ILE A 48 -12.73 3.24 -0.90
CA ILE A 48 -11.79 3.22 -2.03
C ILE A 48 -12.46 3.78 -3.28
N LYS A 49 -13.66 3.31 -3.60
CA LYS A 49 -14.41 3.75 -4.78
C LYS A 49 -14.70 5.25 -4.73
N HIS A 50 -15.22 5.74 -3.61
CA HIS A 50 -15.54 7.17 -3.44
C HIS A 50 -14.29 8.04 -3.56
N ALA A 51 -13.23 7.71 -2.83
CA ALA A 51 -11.99 8.47 -2.86
C ALA A 51 -11.36 8.49 -4.25
N THR A 52 -11.37 7.34 -4.95
CA THR A 52 -10.86 7.24 -6.33
C THR A 52 -11.61 8.17 -7.28
N GLN A 53 -12.95 8.14 -7.23
CA GLN A 53 -13.79 8.99 -8.08
C GLN A 53 -13.57 10.47 -7.77
N TYR A 54 -13.48 10.83 -6.50
CA TYR A 54 -13.26 12.21 -6.07
C TYR A 54 -11.90 12.74 -6.51
N VAL A 55 -10.82 11.99 -6.24
CA VAL A 55 -9.46 12.35 -6.67
C VAL A 55 -9.40 12.52 -8.20
N LYS A 56 -9.97 11.59 -8.95
CA LYS A 56 -9.98 11.68 -10.43
C LYS A 56 -10.76 12.89 -10.94
N SER A 57 -11.89 13.22 -10.34
CA SER A 57 -12.68 14.39 -10.73
C SER A 57 -11.94 15.70 -10.49
N LYS A 58 -11.19 15.80 -9.40
CA LYS A 58 -10.38 16.98 -9.05
C LYS A 58 -9.08 17.09 -9.85
N ARG A 59 -8.41 15.96 -10.05
CA ARG A 59 -7.15 15.87 -10.78
C ARG A 59 -7.32 16.24 -12.26
N GLY A 60 -8.44 15.88 -12.87
CA GLY A 60 -8.70 16.09 -14.30
C GLY A 60 -7.65 15.38 -15.16
N SER A 61 -6.99 16.13 -16.04
CA SER A 61 -5.92 15.63 -16.90
C SER A 61 -4.53 15.61 -16.26
N ASN A 62 -4.38 16.11 -15.02
CA ASN A 62 -3.10 16.10 -14.33
C ASN A 62 -2.75 14.65 -13.91
N GLN A 63 -1.44 14.38 -13.77
CA GLN A 63 -0.97 13.07 -13.31
C GLN A 63 -1.17 12.88 -11.80
N TYR A 64 -0.98 13.93 -11.01
CA TYR A 64 -0.99 13.87 -9.55
C TYR A 64 -2.15 14.64 -8.92
N PRO A 65 -2.54 14.28 -7.68
CA PRO A 65 -2.06 13.15 -6.91
C PRO A 65 -2.53 11.80 -7.46
N LEU A 66 -1.71 10.75 -7.27
CA LEU A 66 -2.15 9.38 -7.46
C LEU A 66 -3.05 8.96 -6.29
N LEU A 67 -3.98 8.06 -6.53
CA LEU A 67 -4.71 7.38 -5.47
C LEU A 67 -4.17 5.96 -5.27
N MET A 68 -3.66 5.69 -4.09
CA MET A 68 -3.22 4.38 -3.62
C MET A 68 -4.30 3.78 -2.71
N ALA A 69 -4.69 2.55 -2.96
CA ALA A 69 -5.64 1.82 -2.13
C ALA A 69 -4.91 0.83 -1.21
N GLY A 70 -5.13 0.89 0.09
CA GLY A 70 -4.69 -0.15 1.02
C GLY A 70 -5.59 -1.37 0.87
N THR A 71 -5.07 -2.47 0.33
CA THR A 71 -5.85 -3.68 0.01
C THR A 71 -5.26 -4.95 0.64
N GLY A 72 -4.18 -4.80 1.43
CA GLY A 72 -3.55 -5.93 2.11
C GLY A 72 -4.43 -6.55 3.19
N SER A 73 -4.37 -7.87 3.32
CA SER A 73 -5.02 -8.67 4.35
C SER A 73 -4.10 -9.83 4.77
N ASN A 74 -4.38 -10.45 5.90
CA ASN A 74 -3.74 -11.69 6.31
C ASN A 74 -4.35 -12.95 5.62
N SER A 75 -5.39 -12.76 4.83
CA SER A 75 -6.00 -13.75 3.93
C SER A 75 -5.66 -13.40 2.48
N THR A 76 -4.97 -14.30 1.77
CA THR A 76 -4.61 -14.10 0.35
C THR A 76 -5.85 -13.88 -0.51
N LYS A 77 -6.93 -14.63 -0.23
CA LYS A 77 -8.20 -14.50 -0.97
C LYS A 77 -8.81 -13.11 -0.78
N GLU A 78 -8.87 -12.63 0.45
CA GLU A 78 -9.41 -11.32 0.77
C GLU A 78 -8.57 -10.18 0.17
N ALA A 79 -7.23 -10.26 0.28
CA ALA A 79 -6.34 -9.29 -0.33
C ALA A 79 -6.50 -9.25 -1.87
N LEU A 80 -6.71 -10.41 -2.49
CA LEU A 80 -6.99 -10.51 -3.92
C LEU A 80 -8.30 -9.80 -4.27
N GLU A 81 -9.40 -10.12 -3.58
CA GLU A 81 -10.72 -9.51 -3.80
C GLU A 81 -10.71 -7.98 -3.60
N LEU A 82 -10.02 -7.50 -2.56
CA LEU A 82 -9.89 -6.05 -2.31
C LEU A 82 -9.04 -5.36 -3.38
N THR A 83 -7.98 -6.00 -3.86
CA THR A 83 -7.11 -5.46 -4.91
C THR A 83 -7.84 -5.41 -6.25
N GLU A 84 -8.63 -6.44 -6.60
CA GLU A 84 -9.51 -6.43 -7.76
C GLU A 84 -10.53 -5.29 -7.69
N SER A 85 -11.20 -5.14 -6.55
CA SER A 85 -12.18 -4.07 -6.33
C SER A 85 -11.54 -2.67 -6.45
N ALA A 86 -10.32 -2.49 -5.94
CA ALA A 86 -9.58 -1.23 -6.08
C ALA A 86 -9.23 -0.93 -7.55
N LYS A 87 -8.78 -1.94 -8.31
CA LYS A 87 -8.54 -1.82 -9.75
C LYS A 87 -9.80 -1.45 -10.51
N GLU A 88 -10.92 -2.12 -10.24
CA GLU A 88 -12.22 -1.83 -10.86
C GLU A 88 -12.73 -0.42 -10.53
N ALA A 89 -12.52 0.05 -9.31
CA ALA A 89 -12.80 1.42 -8.91
C ALA A 89 -11.89 2.44 -9.64
N GLY A 90 -10.77 1.96 -10.19
CA GLY A 90 -9.80 2.74 -10.95
C GLY A 90 -8.72 3.39 -10.10
N ALA A 91 -8.38 2.83 -8.94
CA ALA A 91 -7.19 3.24 -8.19
C ALA A 91 -5.92 3.16 -9.06
N ASP A 92 -4.96 4.03 -8.82
CA ASP A 92 -3.73 4.08 -9.61
C ASP A 92 -2.73 3.00 -9.17
N CYS A 93 -2.74 2.61 -7.90
CA CYS A 93 -1.92 1.54 -7.34
C CYS A 93 -2.52 0.99 -6.04
N SER A 94 -1.96 -0.11 -5.54
CA SER A 94 -2.37 -0.70 -4.27
C SER A 94 -1.20 -0.84 -3.28
N LEU A 95 -1.49 -0.77 -1.98
CA LEU A 95 -0.57 -1.05 -0.90
C LEU A 95 -0.96 -2.35 -0.19
N LEU A 96 -0.07 -3.32 -0.19
CA LEU A 96 -0.27 -4.64 0.38
C LEU A 96 0.57 -4.82 1.65
N ILE A 97 -0.05 -4.68 2.81
CA ILE A 97 0.61 -5.03 4.09
C ILE A 97 0.87 -6.53 4.15
N SER A 98 2.03 -6.93 4.71
CA SER A 98 2.31 -8.35 4.94
C SER A 98 1.24 -8.98 5.85
N PRO A 99 0.88 -10.27 5.63
CA PRO A 99 -0.06 -10.96 6.49
C PRO A 99 0.32 -10.84 7.96
N TYR A 100 -0.60 -10.31 8.75
CA TYR A 100 -0.47 -10.06 10.18
C TYR A 100 -1.14 -11.17 10.98
N TYR A 101 -0.78 -11.35 12.24
CA TYR A 101 -1.34 -12.32 13.19
C TYR A 101 -0.93 -13.78 12.88
N ASN A 102 -1.18 -14.31 11.69
CA ASN A 102 -0.89 -15.69 11.29
C ASN A 102 0.59 -15.96 10.95
N LYS A 103 1.43 -14.91 10.83
CA LYS A 103 2.89 -14.96 10.72
C LYS A 103 3.39 -16.02 9.71
N PRO A 104 3.14 -15.87 8.41
CA PRO A 104 3.58 -16.82 7.40
C PRO A 104 5.12 -16.92 7.34
N THR A 105 5.61 -18.04 6.80
CA THR A 105 7.02 -18.22 6.44
C THR A 105 7.38 -17.33 5.24
N GLN A 106 8.67 -17.20 4.91
CA GLN A 106 9.11 -16.44 3.73
C GLN A 106 8.51 -17.01 2.43
N ASP A 107 8.44 -18.32 2.28
CA ASP A 107 7.77 -18.97 1.14
C ASP A 107 6.27 -18.67 1.11
N GLY A 108 5.62 -18.62 2.27
CA GLY A 108 4.23 -18.19 2.39
C GLY A 108 4.02 -16.74 1.98
N LEU A 109 4.95 -15.83 2.32
CA LEU A 109 4.95 -14.44 1.87
C LEU A 109 5.12 -14.34 0.35
N LEU A 110 6.08 -15.08 -0.22
CA LEU A 110 6.27 -15.15 -1.68
C LEU A 110 4.99 -15.61 -2.38
N TYR A 111 4.38 -16.70 -1.89
CA TYR A 111 3.13 -17.21 -2.44
C TYR A 111 2.01 -16.17 -2.37
N HIS A 112 1.84 -15.52 -1.21
CA HIS A 112 0.80 -14.51 -0.98
C HIS A 112 0.90 -13.35 -2.00
N PHE A 113 2.04 -12.67 -2.03
CA PHE A 113 2.21 -11.50 -2.89
C PHE A 113 2.24 -11.85 -4.37
N ARG A 114 2.88 -12.96 -4.77
CA ARG A 114 2.87 -13.44 -6.15
C ARG A 114 1.47 -13.75 -6.64
N THR A 115 0.66 -14.43 -5.81
CA THR A 115 -0.73 -14.74 -6.16
C THR A 115 -1.51 -13.46 -6.48
N ILE A 116 -1.37 -12.41 -5.69
CA ILE A 116 -2.07 -11.15 -5.93
C ILE A 116 -1.52 -10.46 -7.18
N ALA A 117 -0.19 -10.36 -7.32
CA ALA A 117 0.46 -9.68 -8.44
C ALA A 117 0.17 -10.33 -9.80
N GLN A 118 0.07 -11.65 -9.84
CA GLN A 118 -0.17 -12.40 -11.08
C GLN A 118 -1.64 -12.40 -11.50
N ASN A 119 -2.56 -12.17 -10.58
CA ASN A 119 -3.99 -12.17 -10.88
C ASN A 119 -4.58 -10.76 -11.07
N VAL A 120 -3.99 -9.72 -10.49
CA VAL A 120 -4.51 -8.35 -10.62
C VAL A 120 -3.47 -7.43 -11.25
N ASP A 121 -3.75 -6.98 -12.47
CA ASP A 121 -2.88 -6.08 -13.24
C ASP A 121 -3.08 -4.63 -12.80
N ILE A 122 -2.46 -4.27 -11.68
CA ILE A 122 -2.36 -2.93 -11.08
C ILE A 122 -0.98 -2.82 -10.42
N PRO A 123 -0.30 -1.67 -10.43
CA PRO A 123 0.93 -1.48 -9.65
C PRO A 123 0.71 -1.74 -8.17
N GLN A 124 1.55 -2.57 -7.56
CA GLN A 124 1.43 -3.01 -6.17
C GLN A 124 2.69 -2.67 -5.40
N ILE A 125 2.52 -2.07 -4.23
CA ILE A 125 3.59 -1.76 -3.29
C ILE A 125 3.45 -2.70 -2.09
N VAL A 126 4.49 -3.48 -1.82
CA VAL A 126 4.54 -4.35 -0.63
C VAL A 126 4.85 -3.50 0.60
N TYR A 127 4.15 -3.73 1.71
CA TYR A 127 4.38 -3.01 2.95
C TYR A 127 4.93 -3.93 4.03
N ASN A 128 6.21 -3.71 4.39
CA ASN A 128 6.91 -4.44 5.44
C ASN A 128 6.93 -3.64 6.74
N ILE A 129 6.18 -4.09 7.75
CA ILE A 129 6.11 -3.45 9.07
C ILE A 129 6.01 -4.51 10.18
N GLN A 130 7.15 -5.08 10.54
CA GLN A 130 7.24 -6.14 11.53
C GLN A 130 6.64 -5.76 12.89
N GLY A 131 6.78 -4.52 13.31
CA GLY A 131 6.24 -4.03 14.60
C GLY A 131 4.72 -4.15 14.73
N ARG A 132 3.99 -4.17 13.61
CA ARG A 132 2.52 -4.34 13.60
C ARG A 132 2.07 -5.73 13.17
N THR A 133 2.80 -6.37 12.27
CA THR A 133 2.40 -7.66 11.69
C THR A 133 2.96 -8.86 12.45
N GLY A 134 4.06 -8.67 13.17
CA GLY A 134 4.80 -9.74 13.83
C GLY A 134 5.62 -10.61 12.87
N VAL A 135 5.73 -10.22 11.58
CA VAL A 135 6.53 -10.90 10.57
C VAL A 135 7.35 -9.90 9.77
N ASN A 136 8.62 -10.20 9.54
CA ASN A 136 9.50 -9.42 8.67
C ASN A 136 9.61 -10.10 7.30
N ILE A 137 9.47 -9.33 6.24
CA ILE A 137 9.82 -9.76 4.89
C ILE A 137 11.33 -9.53 4.74
N THR A 138 12.10 -10.60 4.60
CA THR A 138 13.57 -10.49 4.48
C THR A 138 13.98 -9.82 3.17
N ALA A 139 15.21 -9.30 3.12
CA ALA A 139 15.77 -8.74 1.88
C ALA A 139 15.73 -9.75 0.72
N ASP A 140 16.09 -11.01 0.97
CA ASP A 140 16.07 -12.06 -0.06
C ASP A 140 14.65 -12.30 -0.63
N THR A 141 13.64 -12.29 0.23
CA THR A 141 12.24 -12.42 -0.19
C THR A 141 11.80 -11.19 -0.99
N MET A 142 12.15 -9.99 -0.54
CA MET A 142 11.79 -8.75 -1.24
C MET A 142 12.48 -8.65 -2.60
N VAL A 143 13.74 -9.03 -2.69
CA VAL A 143 14.49 -9.09 -3.97
C VAL A 143 13.81 -10.07 -4.95
N GLN A 144 13.34 -11.23 -4.48
CA GLN A 144 12.58 -12.14 -5.34
C GLN A 144 11.25 -11.53 -5.80
N LEU A 145 10.53 -10.82 -4.92
CA LEU A 145 9.28 -10.14 -5.27
C LEU A 145 9.50 -8.99 -6.26
N SER A 146 10.64 -8.31 -6.23
CA SER A 146 10.95 -7.22 -7.14
C SER A 146 11.00 -7.63 -8.62
N HIS A 147 11.06 -8.92 -8.92
CA HIS A 147 11.01 -9.44 -10.30
C HIS A 147 9.58 -9.73 -10.79
N GLU A 148 8.56 -9.58 -9.93
CA GLU A 148 7.16 -9.72 -10.36
C GLU A 148 6.70 -8.43 -11.05
N LYS A 149 6.14 -8.54 -12.27
CA LYS A 149 5.77 -7.41 -13.14
C LYS A 149 4.99 -6.30 -12.43
N ASN A 150 4.04 -6.70 -11.59
CA ASN A 150 3.12 -5.74 -10.94
C ASN A 150 3.58 -5.31 -9.54
N ILE A 151 4.68 -5.86 -9.00
CA ILE A 151 5.25 -5.41 -7.73
C ILE A 151 6.32 -4.35 -8.03
N VAL A 152 5.96 -3.09 -7.86
CA VAL A 152 6.78 -1.95 -8.29
C VAL A 152 7.66 -1.37 -7.17
N GLY A 153 7.48 -1.82 -5.94
CA GLY A 153 8.29 -1.31 -4.84
C GLY A 153 7.86 -1.81 -3.47
N VAL A 154 8.54 -1.30 -2.46
CA VAL A 154 8.30 -1.59 -1.05
C VAL A 154 8.17 -0.31 -0.23
N LYS A 155 7.16 -0.26 0.66
CA LYS A 155 7.11 0.66 1.80
C LYS A 155 7.79 -0.04 2.98
N GLU A 156 8.99 0.40 3.31
CA GLU A 156 9.84 -0.25 4.30
C GLU A 156 9.71 0.44 5.67
N ALA A 157 9.31 -0.31 6.67
CA ALA A 157 9.14 0.11 8.05
C ALA A 157 9.61 -0.96 9.06
N SER A 158 10.62 -1.76 8.68
CA SER A 158 11.24 -2.73 9.58
C SER A 158 12.14 -2.08 10.63
N GLY A 159 12.62 -0.87 10.38
CA GLY A 159 13.62 -0.21 11.21
C GLY A 159 15.05 -0.69 10.96
N ASN A 160 15.30 -1.60 10.02
CA ASN A 160 16.59 -2.20 9.73
C ASN A 160 17.22 -1.59 8.47
N ILE A 161 18.05 -0.57 8.63
CA ILE A 161 18.72 0.14 7.52
C ILE A 161 19.61 -0.78 6.70
N ASN A 162 20.26 -1.78 7.31
CA ASN A 162 21.06 -2.77 6.57
C ASN A 162 20.18 -3.58 5.62
N GLN A 163 18.98 -3.98 6.06
CA GLN A 163 18.01 -4.67 5.20
C GLN A 163 17.56 -3.76 4.05
N VAL A 164 17.29 -2.49 4.33
CA VAL A 164 16.90 -1.50 3.30
C VAL A 164 18.00 -1.37 2.25
N SER A 165 19.27 -1.21 2.66
CA SER A 165 20.42 -1.12 1.76
C SER A 165 20.56 -2.36 0.87
N GLU A 166 20.37 -3.57 1.44
CA GLU A 166 20.40 -4.82 0.66
C GLU A 166 19.25 -4.89 -0.36
N ILE A 167 18.04 -4.45 0.01
CA ILE A 167 16.91 -4.37 -0.92
C ILE A 167 17.23 -3.40 -2.05
N ALA A 168 17.62 -2.16 -1.74
CA ALA A 168 17.91 -1.14 -2.74
C ALA A 168 19.00 -1.58 -3.74
N ARG A 169 20.08 -2.23 -3.22
CA ARG A 169 21.20 -2.69 -4.05
C ARG A 169 20.88 -3.88 -4.95
N ARG A 170 19.99 -4.79 -4.52
CA ARG A 170 19.80 -6.12 -5.14
C ARG A 170 18.50 -6.28 -5.89
N SER A 171 17.54 -5.41 -5.70
CA SER A 171 16.23 -5.48 -6.37
C SER A 171 16.35 -5.24 -7.88
N ALA A 172 15.32 -5.62 -8.62
CA ALA A 172 15.23 -5.38 -10.04
C ALA A 172 15.33 -3.87 -10.36
N GLU A 173 15.83 -3.54 -11.55
CA GLU A 173 15.91 -2.15 -12.03
C GLU A 173 14.54 -1.49 -12.01
N GLY A 174 14.46 -0.26 -11.48
CA GLY A 174 13.22 0.50 -11.34
C GLY A 174 12.37 0.13 -10.13
N PHE A 175 12.77 -0.85 -9.30
CA PHE A 175 12.08 -1.15 -8.06
C PHE A 175 12.31 -0.04 -7.03
N MET A 176 11.23 0.51 -6.47
CA MET A 176 11.28 1.68 -5.59
C MET A 176 11.21 1.29 -4.11
N VAL A 177 11.92 2.06 -3.27
CA VAL A 177 11.88 1.91 -1.82
C VAL A 177 11.37 3.20 -1.20
N TRP A 178 10.26 3.12 -0.45
CA TRP A 178 9.70 4.24 0.32
C TRP A 178 9.87 4.01 1.81
N ALA A 179 10.19 5.06 2.54
CA ALA A 179 10.16 5.04 4.00
C ALA A 179 8.72 4.92 4.51
N GLY A 180 8.47 3.93 5.38
CA GLY A 180 7.21 3.78 6.10
C GLY A 180 7.26 4.36 7.51
N ASP A 181 8.40 4.92 7.92
CA ASP A 181 8.66 5.56 9.21
C ASP A 181 9.30 6.92 8.96
N ASP A 182 8.65 7.99 9.41
CA ASP A 182 9.08 9.37 9.18
C ASP A 182 10.47 9.64 9.76
N ALA A 183 10.80 9.06 10.93
CA ALA A 183 12.10 9.20 11.57
C ALA A 183 13.24 8.56 10.75
N LEU A 184 12.92 7.58 9.90
CA LEU A 184 13.89 6.87 9.08
C LEU A 184 13.94 7.35 7.63
N THR A 185 13.15 8.36 7.25
CA THR A 185 13.12 8.86 5.87
C THR A 185 14.50 9.27 5.38
N LEU A 186 15.21 10.12 6.13
CA LEU A 186 16.55 10.56 5.75
C LEU A 186 17.59 9.42 5.73
N PRO A 187 17.67 8.55 6.74
CA PRO A 187 18.52 7.36 6.69
C PRO A 187 18.23 6.45 5.49
N ILE A 188 16.95 6.21 5.15
CA ILE A 188 16.58 5.38 4.00
C ILE A 188 17.01 6.04 2.69
N LEU A 189 16.76 7.33 2.51
CA LEU A 189 17.23 8.09 1.34
C LEU A 189 18.76 8.06 1.16
N SER A 190 19.50 7.88 2.25
CA SER A 190 20.97 7.83 2.19
C SER A 190 21.53 6.50 1.71
N VAL A 191 20.74 5.44 1.70
CA VAL A 191 21.21 4.08 1.34
C VAL A 191 20.61 3.55 0.02
N GLY A 192 19.75 4.34 -0.68
CA GLY A 192 19.27 4.02 -2.02
C GLY A 192 17.82 4.36 -2.29
#